data_3661b5b1fb4f18a6b843148ae52efc03
#
_entry.id   3661b5b1fb4f18a6b843148ae52efc03
#
_cell.length_a   1.000
_cell.length_b   1.000
_cell.length_c   1.000
_cell.angle_alpha   90.00
_cell.angle_beta   90.00
_cell.angle_gamma   90.00
#
_symmetry.space_group_name_H-M   'P 1'
#
loop_
_entity.id
_entity.type
_entity.pdbx_description
1 polymer ?
#
loop_
_entity_poly.entity_id
_entity_poly.type
_entity_poly.pdbx_seq_one_letter_code
_entity_poly.pdbx_strand_id
1 'polypeptide(L)'
;PSGAANFVYARALAESLGMMLPGGAAIPAVMAERRRHAEATGRTIVLMIQKDLRPSNILTHRAFENAIRVLMAIGGSTNAVIHLTAIARRLNIRLDLADFDSISDETPVLVNLKPSGQYYMEDLFKAGGIPVVMKALEDRLHRDALTVLGTTIGENLSTVPHPPQWQDVIKTIDAPLFGSGSLASLFGNLAPNGAVIKRSAASPHLLTHRGPAIVFKSIQDLHERVDDPDLPITKEHVMVLQNAGPIGGPGMPEVGYLPIPKKLLRAGVKDMVRISDARMSGTAFGTVVLHISPEAAVGGPLGDEPLGQRVVKQVGIHLPPRH
;
A
#
# COMPACT_ATOMS: atom_id res chain seq x y z
N PRO A 1 -0.94 10.28 15.52
CA PRO A 1 -1.90 10.15 14.42
C PRO A 1 -1.36 9.42 13.18
N SER A 2 -0.31 8.59 13.33
CA SER A 2 0.26 7.84 12.20
C SER A 2 -0.65 6.71 11.69
N GLY A 3 -1.59 6.22 12.48
CA GLY A 3 -2.57 5.22 12.05
C GLY A 3 -3.63 5.72 11.04
N ALA A 4 -3.75 7.02 10.83
CA ALA A 4 -4.76 7.60 9.94
C ALA A 4 -4.54 7.28 8.45
N ALA A 5 -3.28 7.10 8.01
CA ALA A 5 -2.99 6.88 6.59
C ALA A 5 -3.54 5.53 6.07
N ASN A 6 -3.41 4.44 6.83
CA ASN A 6 -3.94 3.13 6.40
C ASN A 6 -5.46 3.12 6.28
N PHE A 7 -6.17 3.76 7.22
CA PHE A 7 -7.63 3.90 7.14
C PHE A 7 -8.08 4.66 5.90
N VAL A 8 -7.26 5.59 5.43
CA VAL A 8 -7.61 6.38 4.26
C VAL A 8 -7.37 5.61 2.98
N TYR A 9 -6.27 4.86 2.87
CA TYR A 9 -6.07 3.97 1.71
C TYR A 9 -7.20 2.95 1.61
N ALA A 10 -7.61 2.33 2.71
CA ALA A 10 -8.74 1.39 2.71
C ALA A 10 -10.06 2.05 2.26
N ARG A 11 -10.33 3.28 2.72
CA ARG A 11 -11.53 4.03 2.29
C ARG A 11 -11.44 4.47 0.83
N ALA A 12 -10.26 4.93 0.38
CA ALA A 12 -10.03 5.27 -1.02
C ALA A 12 -10.29 4.07 -1.94
N LEU A 13 -9.85 2.87 -1.52
CA LEU A 13 -10.12 1.62 -2.24
C LEU A 13 -11.61 1.28 -2.24
N ALA A 14 -12.30 1.41 -1.11
CA ALA A 14 -13.74 1.16 -1.05
C ALA A 14 -14.53 2.10 -1.97
N GLU A 15 -14.09 3.36 -2.08
CA GLU A 15 -14.69 4.35 -2.98
C GLU A 15 -14.40 4.00 -4.45
N SER A 16 -13.16 3.68 -4.80
CA SER A 16 -12.78 3.34 -6.17
C SER A 16 -13.28 1.97 -6.64
N LEU A 17 -13.57 1.04 -5.71
CA LEU A 17 -14.32 -0.18 -5.96
C LEU A 17 -15.81 0.07 -6.25
N GLY A 18 -16.30 1.29 -6.08
CA GLY A 18 -17.73 1.60 -6.16
C GLY A 18 -18.53 1.24 -4.91
N MET A 19 -17.89 0.78 -3.82
CA MET A 19 -18.54 0.31 -2.58
C MET A 19 -18.73 1.41 -1.52
N MET A 20 -18.41 2.65 -1.85
CA MET A 20 -18.63 3.83 -1.01
C MET A 20 -19.23 4.95 -1.85
N LEU A 21 -20.02 5.82 -1.22
CA LEU A 21 -20.51 7.03 -1.88
C LEU A 21 -19.35 7.95 -2.27
N PRO A 22 -19.39 8.58 -3.45
CA PRO A 22 -18.34 9.48 -3.91
C PRO A 22 -17.99 10.59 -2.90
N GLY A 23 -16.69 10.86 -2.75
CA GLY A 23 -16.15 11.87 -1.83
C GLY A 23 -16.01 11.41 -0.37
N GLY A 24 -16.53 10.23 -0.02
CA GLY A 24 -16.57 9.75 1.36
C GLY A 24 -15.21 9.41 1.96
N ALA A 25 -14.26 8.98 1.15
CA ALA A 25 -12.99 8.47 1.65
C ALA A 25 -12.14 9.52 2.37
N ALA A 26 -12.08 10.73 1.83
CA ALA A 26 -11.18 11.77 2.31
C ALA A 26 -11.77 12.67 3.42
N ILE A 27 -13.09 12.63 3.68
CA ILE A 27 -13.75 13.51 4.65
C ILE A 27 -13.10 13.32 6.05
N PRO A 28 -12.58 14.38 6.69
CA PRO A 28 -12.08 14.31 8.05
C PRO A 28 -13.16 13.92 9.06
N ALA A 29 -12.79 13.17 10.10
CA ALA A 29 -13.75 12.64 11.07
C ALA A 29 -14.51 13.73 11.85
N VAL A 30 -13.89 14.89 12.03
CA VAL A 30 -14.42 16.01 12.81
C VAL A 30 -15.35 16.92 12.03
N MET A 31 -15.45 16.77 10.71
CA MET A 31 -16.27 17.64 9.87
C MET A 31 -17.74 17.20 9.86
N ALA A 32 -18.66 18.15 9.73
CA ALA A 32 -20.10 17.89 9.63
C ALA A 32 -20.45 17.06 8.40
N GLU A 33 -19.68 17.18 7.32
CA GLU A 33 -19.77 16.36 6.09
C GLU A 33 -19.72 14.87 6.40
N ARG A 34 -18.96 14.44 7.39
CA ARG A 34 -18.88 13.04 7.80
C ARG A 34 -20.21 12.51 8.29
N ARG A 35 -20.96 13.31 9.05
CA ARG A 35 -22.30 12.94 9.54
C ARG A 35 -23.32 12.90 8.39
N ARG A 36 -23.31 13.90 7.51
CA ARG A 36 -24.17 13.93 6.32
C ARG A 36 -23.89 12.73 5.39
N HIS A 37 -22.63 12.39 5.22
CA HIS A 37 -22.23 11.23 4.40
C HIS A 37 -22.69 9.91 5.05
N ALA A 38 -22.61 9.78 6.37
CA ALA A 38 -23.12 8.59 7.08
C ALA A 38 -24.63 8.44 6.92
N GLU A 39 -25.40 9.54 7.03
CA GLU A 39 -26.84 9.54 6.80
C GLU A 39 -27.17 9.15 5.35
N ALA A 40 -26.48 9.74 4.37
CA ALA A 40 -26.64 9.40 2.96
C ALA A 40 -26.33 7.92 2.70
N THR A 41 -25.31 7.36 3.35
CA THR A 41 -24.98 5.92 3.27
C THR A 41 -26.12 5.05 3.77
N GLY A 42 -26.75 5.43 4.92
CA GLY A 42 -27.92 4.72 5.44
C GLY A 42 -29.14 4.77 4.50
N ARG A 43 -29.36 5.88 3.83
CA ARG A 43 -30.41 5.97 2.80
C ARG A 43 -30.09 5.13 1.57
N THR A 44 -28.84 5.14 1.13
CA THR A 44 -28.39 4.40 -0.06
C THR A 44 -28.54 2.90 0.12
N ILE A 45 -28.21 2.33 1.28
CA ILE A 45 -28.35 0.87 1.50
C ILE A 45 -29.82 0.41 1.36
N VAL A 46 -30.78 1.24 1.79
CA VAL A 46 -32.20 0.94 1.60
C VAL A 46 -32.57 0.91 0.11
N LEU A 47 -32.06 1.88 -0.67
CA LEU A 47 -32.27 1.92 -2.12
C LEU A 47 -31.60 0.71 -2.84
N MET A 48 -30.43 0.30 -2.39
CA MET A 48 -29.74 -0.89 -2.93
C MET A 48 -30.59 -2.15 -2.72
N ILE A 49 -31.19 -2.32 -1.53
CA ILE A 49 -32.08 -3.45 -1.23
C ILE A 49 -33.31 -3.42 -2.15
N GLN A 50 -33.95 -2.25 -2.31
CA GLN A 50 -35.12 -2.09 -3.17
C GLN A 50 -34.84 -2.41 -4.64
N LYS A 51 -33.61 -2.13 -5.11
CA LYS A 51 -33.17 -2.39 -6.48
C LYS A 51 -32.50 -3.74 -6.67
N ASP A 52 -32.42 -4.58 -5.63
CA ASP A 52 -31.62 -5.83 -5.58
C ASP A 52 -30.16 -5.62 -6.05
N LEU A 53 -29.60 -4.45 -5.76
CA LEU A 53 -28.20 -4.14 -6.09
C LEU A 53 -27.29 -4.75 -5.04
N ARG A 54 -26.61 -5.83 -5.41
CA ARG A 54 -25.75 -6.63 -4.52
C ARG A 54 -24.28 -6.27 -4.70
N PRO A 55 -23.42 -6.49 -3.68
CA PRO A 55 -21.98 -6.33 -3.82
C PRO A 55 -21.39 -7.09 -5.01
N SER A 56 -21.92 -8.26 -5.35
CA SER A 56 -21.48 -9.05 -6.51
C SER A 56 -21.77 -8.40 -7.87
N ASN A 57 -22.71 -7.46 -7.94
CA ASN A 57 -22.93 -6.68 -9.16
C ASN A 57 -21.90 -5.57 -9.34
N ILE A 58 -21.34 -5.08 -8.24
CA ILE A 58 -20.40 -3.95 -8.18
C ILE A 58 -18.95 -4.44 -8.23
N LEU A 59 -18.62 -5.42 -7.37
CA LEU A 59 -17.28 -5.96 -7.19
C LEU A 59 -16.92 -6.94 -8.33
N THR A 60 -16.67 -6.40 -9.50
CA THR A 60 -16.22 -7.12 -10.70
C THR A 60 -14.70 -7.03 -10.84
N HIS A 61 -14.08 -7.84 -11.70
CA HIS A 61 -12.65 -7.73 -12.01
C HIS A 61 -12.27 -6.30 -12.40
N ARG A 62 -13.07 -5.64 -13.23
CA ARG A 62 -12.86 -4.23 -13.64
C ARG A 62 -12.90 -3.25 -12.48
N ALA A 63 -13.78 -3.47 -11.49
CA ALA A 63 -13.81 -2.66 -10.28
C ALA A 63 -12.52 -2.81 -9.45
N PHE A 64 -11.95 -4.03 -9.38
CA PHE A 64 -10.66 -4.24 -8.73
C PHE A 64 -9.51 -3.59 -9.48
N GLU A 65 -9.47 -3.63 -10.80
CA GLU A 65 -8.48 -2.92 -11.62
C GLU A 65 -8.54 -1.40 -11.40
N ASN A 66 -9.76 -0.83 -11.34
CA ASN A 66 -9.96 0.58 -10.97
C ASN A 66 -9.38 0.89 -9.59
N ALA A 67 -9.66 0.04 -8.60
CA ALA A 67 -9.17 0.22 -7.24
C ALA A 67 -7.63 0.12 -7.17
N ILE A 68 -7.02 -0.83 -7.87
CA ILE A 68 -5.56 -0.98 -7.96
C ILE A 68 -4.97 0.27 -8.63
N ARG A 69 -5.56 0.78 -9.70
CA ARG A 69 -5.09 1.98 -10.40
C ARG A 69 -5.13 3.21 -9.49
N VAL A 70 -6.24 3.41 -8.78
CA VAL A 70 -6.34 4.50 -7.79
C VAL A 70 -5.33 4.31 -6.65
N LEU A 71 -5.14 3.06 -6.17
CA LEU A 71 -4.10 2.73 -5.18
C LEU A 71 -2.72 3.20 -5.64
N MET A 72 -2.35 2.91 -6.88
CA MET A 72 -1.05 3.31 -7.45
C MET A 72 -0.92 4.83 -7.55
N ALA A 73 -1.97 5.50 -8.02
CA ALA A 73 -1.99 6.96 -8.18
C ALA A 73 -1.90 7.73 -6.86
N ILE A 74 -2.40 7.17 -5.75
CA ILE A 74 -2.29 7.79 -4.43
C ILE A 74 -1.01 7.40 -3.67
N GLY A 75 -0.07 6.71 -4.32
CA GLY A 75 1.24 6.37 -3.78
C GLY A 75 1.35 4.98 -3.16
N GLY A 76 0.32 4.14 -3.25
CA GLY A 76 0.35 2.73 -2.87
C GLY A 76 0.32 2.43 -1.36
N SER A 77 -0.15 1.23 -1.05
CA SER A 77 -0.07 0.62 0.29
C SER A 77 0.13 -0.88 0.12
N THR A 78 1.17 -1.43 0.74
CA THR A 78 1.44 -2.88 0.69
C THR A 78 0.31 -3.69 1.31
N ASN A 79 -0.35 -3.18 2.37
CA ASN A 79 -1.50 -3.82 2.99
C ASN A 79 -2.71 -3.93 2.06
N ALA A 80 -2.86 -2.99 1.13
CA ALA A 80 -3.96 -2.98 0.18
C ALA A 80 -3.93 -4.19 -0.76
N VAL A 81 -2.75 -4.69 -1.10
CA VAL A 81 -2.58 -5.92 -1.90
C VAL A 81 -3.28 -7.09 -1.21
N ILE A 82 -3.03 -7.29 0.09
CA ILE A 82 -3.67 -8.36 0.87
C ILE A 82 -5.19 -8.15 0.93
N HIS A 83 -5.64 -6.94 1.21
CA HIS A 83 -7.07 -6.65 1.39
C HIS A 83 -7.84 -6.84 0.08
N LEU A 84 -7.36 -6.30 -1.03
CA LEU A 84 -8.01 -6.47 -2.34
C LEU A 84 -8.05 -7.94 -2.77
N THR A 85 -6.93 -8.66 -2.61
CA THR A 85 -6.88 -10.09 -2.92
C THR A 85 -7.85 -10.91 -2.04
N ALA A 86 -7.95 -10.60 -0.75
CA ALA A 86 -8.86 -11.28 0.17
C ALA A 86 -10.33 -11.05 -0.19
N ILE A 87 -10.70 -9.80 -0.55
CA ILE A 87 -12.07 -9.46 -0.97
C ILE A 87 -12.40 -10.13 -2.31
N ALA A 88 -11.50 -10.05 -3.29
CA ALA A 88 -11.68 -10.65 -4.62
C ALA A 88 -11.90 -12.15 -4.54
N ARG A 89 -11.13 -12.85 -3.69
CA ARG A 89 -11.29 -14.31 -3.49
C ARG A 89 -12.66 -14.71 -2.92
N ARG A 90 -13.32 -13.85 -2.14
CA ARG A 90 -14.69 -14.10 -1.66
C ARG A 90 -15.73 -14.15 -2.79
N LEU A 91 -15.39 -13.54 -3.93
CA LEU A 91 -16.20 -13.50 -5.14
C LEU A 91 -15.66 -14.41 -6.25
N ASN A 92 -14.70 -15.30 -5.93
CA ASN A 92 -13.99 -16.14 -6.88
C ASN A 92 -13.28 -15.36 -7.99
N ILE A 93 -12.92 -14.11 -7.73
CA ILE A 93 -12.11 -13.29 -8.62
C ILE A 93 -10.64 -13.52 -8.27
N ARG A 94 -9.84 -13.90 -9.26
CA ARG A 94 -8.39 -14.05 -9.11
C ARG A 94 -7.74 -12.72 -9.32
N LEU A 95 -6.89 -12.32 -8.37
CA LEU A 95 -5.95 -11.21 -8.47
C LEU A 95 -4.57 -11.73 -8.11
N ASP A 96 -3.64 -11.65 -9.03
CA ASP A 96 -2.25 -12.06 -8.84
C ASP A 96 -1.34 -10.82 -8.66
N LEU A 97 -0.13 -11.01 -8.13
CA LEU A 97 0.84 -9.93 -7.98
C LEU A 97 1.23 -9.32 -9.33
N ALA A 98 1.17 -10.09 -10.43
CA ALA A 98 1.42 -9.59 -11.77
C ALA A 98 0.40 -8.54 -12.22
N ASP A 99 -0.87 -8.65 -11.79
CA ASP A 99 -1.90 -7.65 -12.08
C ASP A 99 -1.57 -6.32 -11.39
N PHE A 100 -1.11 -6.38 -10.12
CA PHE A 100 -0.66 -5.19 -9.39
C PHE A 100 0.56 -4.55 -10.05
N ASP A 101 1.53 -5.34 -10.51
CA ASP A 101 2.72 -4.84 -11.17
C ASP A 101 2.39 -4.17 -12.50
N SER A 102 1.61 -4.83 -13.36
CA SER A 102 1.20 -4.29 -14.65
C SER A 102 0.49 -2.94 -14.49
N ILE A 103 -0.51 -2.87 -13.58
CA ILE A 103 -1.25 -1.63 -13.34
C ILE A 103 -0.35 -0.57 -12.69
N SER A 104 0.59 -0.97 -11.82
CA SER A 104 1.56 -0.06 -11.22
C SER A 104 2.46 0.59 -12.27
N ASP A 105 2.93 -0.19 -13.24
CA ASP A 105 3.82 0.29 -14.31
C ASP A 105 3.15 1.30 -15.23
N GLU A 106 1.86 1.15 -15.45
CA GLU A 106 1.06 2.03 -16.30
C GLU A 106 0.52 3.27 -15.56
N THR A 107 0.56 3.30 -14.22
CA THR A 107 -0.12 4.32 -13.44
C THR A 107 0.86 5.29 -12.79
N PRO A 108 0.81 6.59 -13.15
CA PRO A 108 1.59 7.62 -12.49
C PRO A 108 1.11 7.87 -11.05
N VAL A 109 2.04 8.27 -10.18
CA VAL A 109 1.70 8.74 -8.84
C VAL A 109 1.28 10.21 -8.92
N LEU A 110 0.01 10.48 -8.65
CA LEU A 110 -0.58 11.81 -8.80
C LEU A 110 -0.73 12.55 -7.46
N VAL A 111 -0.77 11.82 -6.33
CA VAL A 111 -1.14 12.43 -5.06
C VAL A 111 0.08 12.66 -4.19
N ASN A 112 0.33 13.93 -3.86
CA ASN A 112 1.49 14.42 -3.12
C ASN A 112 1.26 14.32 -1.60
N LEU A 113 1.01 13.10 -1.09
CA LEU A 113 0.73 12.83 0.32
C LEU A 113 1.90 12.12 1.00
N LYS A 114 2.11 12.43 2.27
CA LYS A 114 3.03 11.67 3.13
C LYS A 114 2.66 10.17 3.18
N PRO A 115 3.66 9.26 3.23
CA PRO A 115 5.10 9.49 3.41
C PRO A 115 5.86 9.80 2.12
N SER A 116 5.30 9.61 0.94
CA SER A 116 5.98 9.81 -0.35
C SER A 116 5.98 11.28 -0.83
N GLY A 117 5.11 12.11 -0.26
CA GLY A 117 4.95 13.53 -0.61
C GLY A 117 4.93 14.43 0.61
N GLN A 118 4.33 15.62 0.47
CA GLN A 118 4.43 16.71 1.44
C GLN A 118 3.16 16.94 2.26
N TYR A 119 1.97 16.69 1.69
CA TYR A 119 0.68 17.05 2.24
C TYR A 119 0.05 15.95 3.10
N TYR A 120 -1.09 16.27 3.73
CA TYR A 120 -1.87 15.38 4.56
C TYR A 120 -3.24 15.08 3.93
N MET A 121 -3.99 14.17 4.53
CA MET A 121 -5.29 13.76 4.02
C MET A 121 -6.36 14.85 4.03
N GLU A 122 -6.26 15.80 4.96
CA GLU A 122 -7.14 16.96 4.98
C GLU A 122 -6.92 17.84 3.75
N ASP A 123 -5.68 17.95 3.29
CA ASP A 123 -5.33 18.68 2.07
C ASP A 123 -5.91 17.98 0.83
N LEU A 124 -5.87 16.64 0.79
CA LEU A 124 -6.53 15.88 -0.26
C LEU A 124 -8.05 16.11 -0.27
N PHE A 125 -8.69 16.14 0.90
CA PHE A 125 -10.11 16.45 0.99
C PHE A 125 -10.42 17.83 0.41
N LYS A 126 -9.65 18.86 0.77
CA LYS A 126 -9.80 20.23 0.26
C LYS A 126 -9.54 20.33 -1.25
N ALA A 127 -8.66 19.48 -1.78
CA ALA A 127 -8.37 19.39 -3.21
C ALA A 127 -9.43 18.62 -4.03
N GLY A 128 -10.48 18.09 -3.38
CA GLY A 128 -11.58 17.39 -4.02
C GLY A 128 -11.61 15.88 -3.81
N GLY A 129 -10.65 15.32 -3.08
CA GLY A 129 -10.65 13.91 -2.65
C GLY A 129 -10.44 12.91 -3.77
N ILE A 130 -10.90 11.68 -3.50
CA ILE A 130 -10.76 10.55 -4.45
C ILE A 130 -11.53 10.77 -5.76
N PRO A 131 -12.71 11.40 -5.79
CA PRO A 131 -13.37 11.67 -7.06
C PRO A 131 -12.50 12.47 -8.04
N VAL A 132 -11.77 13.49 -7.56
CA VAL A 132 -10.87 14.30 -8.41
C VAL A 132 -9.64 13.50 -8.86
N VAL A 133 -9.12 12.61 -8.02
CA VAL A 133 -8.05 11.67 -8.43
C VAL A 133 -8.56 10.72 -9.52
N MET A 134 -9.78 10.17 -9.35
CA MET A 134 -10.39 9.31 -10.36
C MET A 134 -10.69 10.08 -11.65
N LYS A 135 -11.10 11.35 -11.55
CA LYS A 135 -11.29 12.22 -12.73
C LYS A 135 -9.98 12.44 -13.49
N ALA A 136 -8.87 12.64 -12.79
CA ALA A 136 -7.55 12.75 -13.41
C ALA A 136 -7.13 11.45 -14.14
N LEU A 137 -7.63 10.29 -13.71
CA LEU A 137 -7.36 8.97 -14.29
C LEU A 137 -8.45 8.49 -15.25
N GLU A 138 -9.46 9.30 -15.57
CA GLU A 138 -10.73 8.86 -16.19
C GLU A 138 -10.53 7.99 -17.43
N ASP A 139 -9.58 8.35 -18.31
CA ASP A 139 -9.30 7.62 -19.55
C ASP A 139 -8.62 6.26 -19.33
N ARG A 140 -8.15 6.01 -18.10
CA ARG A 140 -7.51 4.75 -17.69
C ARG A 140 -8.40 3.87 -16.81
N LEU A 141 -9.61 4.33 -16.48
CA LEU A 141 -10.56 3.60 -15.65
C LEU A 141 -11.60 2.86 -16.50
N HIS A 142 -12.08 1.75 -15.97
CA HIS A 142 -13.28 1.09 -16.48
C HIS A 142 -14.51 1.90 -16.05
N ARG A 143 -14.94 2.79 -16.92
CA ARG A 143 -16.01 3.75 -16.66
C ARG A 143 -17.39 3.12 -16.53
N ASP A 144 -17.57 1.92 -17.08
CA ASP A 144 -18.79 1.12 -17.03
C ASP A 144 -18.98 0.34 -15.72
N ALA A 145 -17.96 0.33 -14.83
CA ALA A 145 -18.07 -0.32 -13.53
C ALA A 145 -19.16 0.34 -12.67
N LEU A 146 -20.05 -0.49 -12.06
CA LEU A 146 -21.14 -0.03 -11.23
C LEU A 146 -20.68 0.45 -9.85
N THR A 147 -21.52 1.29 -9.23
CA THR A 147 -21.32 1.77 -7.85
C THR A 147 -22.56 1.52 -6.99
N VAL A 148 -22.44 1.72 -5.67
CA VAL A 148 -23.56 1.64 -4.71
C VAL A 148 -24.74 2.56 -5.02
N LEU A 149 -24.54 3.56 -5.87
CA LEU A 149 -25.62 4.44 -6.36
C LEU A 149 -26.48 3.77 -7.44
N GLY A 150 -26.02 2.64 -8.01
CA GLY A 150 -26.63 2.02 -9.18
C GLY A 150 -26.32 2.77 -10.48
N THR A 151 -25.39 3.71 -10.43
CA THR A 151 -24.79 4.42 -11.55
C THR A 151 -23.38 3.91 -11.80
N THR A 152 -22.84 4.15 -12.98
CA THR A 152 -21.47 3.78 -13.33
C THR A 152 -20.44 4.80 -12.80
N ILE A 153 -19.18 4.39 -12.75
CA ILE A 153 -18.06 5.29 -12.45
C ILE A 153 -18.05 6.48 -13.44
N GLY A 154 -18.24 6.23 -14.74
CA GLY A 154 -18.26 7.28 -15.75
C GLY A 154 -19.38 8.30 -15.54
N GLU A 155 -20.58 7.85 -15.20
CA GLU A 155 -21.69 8.74 -14.86
C GLU A 155 -21.39 9.60 -13.63
N ASN A 156 -20.81 8.99 -12.57
CA ASN A 156 -20.43 9.72 -11.36
C ASN A 156 -19.32 10.74 -11.62
N LEU A 157 -18.36 10.43 -12.49
CA LEU A 157 -17.26 11.34 -12.82
C LEU A 157 -17.65 12.47 -13.79
N SER A 158 -18.80 12.37 -14.45
CA SER A 158 -19.27 13.40 -15.41
C SER A 158 -19.44 14.78 -14.79
N THR A 159 -19.77 14.84 -13.50
CA THR A 159 -19.96 16.09 -12.74
C THR A 159 -18.76 16.50 -11.90
N VAL A 160 -17.73 15.67 -11.86
CA VAL A 160 -16.50 15.94 -11.08
C VAL A 160 -15.56 16.82 -11.90
N PRO A 161 -15.07 17.96 -11.36
CA PRO A 161 -14.13 18.81 -12.04
C PRO A 161 -12.75 18.13 -12.14
N HIS A 162 -11.95 18.54 -13.12
CA HIS A 162 -10.53 18.23 -13.15
C HIS A 162 -9.79 18.85 -11.95
N PRO A 163 -8.59 18.33 -11.58
CA PRO A 163 -7.80 18.88 -10.48
C PRO A 163 -7.65 20.39 -10.61
N PRO A 164 -8.03 21.17 -9.56
CA PRO A 164 -7.92 22.63 -9.62
C PRO A 164 -6.45 23.08 -9.73
N GLN A 165 -6.17 24.05 -10.59
CA GLN A 165 -4.80 24.54 -10.84
C GLN A 165 -4.16 25.28 -9.65
N TRP A 166 -4.95 25.75 -8.69
CA TRP A 166 -4.46 26.46 -7.50
C TRP A 166 -3.82 25.57 -6.44
N GLN A 167 -3.96 24.25 -6.56
CA GLN A 167 -3.49 23.27 -5.57
C GLN A 167 -2.37 22.39 -6.16
N ASP A 168 -1.55 21.82 -5.28
CA ASP A 168 -0.41 20.96 -5.60
C ASP A 168 -0.51 19.56 -4.96
N VAL A 169 -1.66 19.23 -4.40
CA VAL A 169 -1.93 17.95 -3.72
C VAL A 169 -2.24 16.85 -4.71
N ILE A 170 -3.07 17.16 -5.73
CA ILE A 170 -3.41 16.24 -6.83
C ILE A 170 -2.77 16.78 -8.09
N LYS A 171 -1.78 16.06 -8.60
CA LYS A 171 -1.06 16.37 -9.84
C LYS A 171 -1.88 15.95 -11.06
N THR A 172 -1.54 16.49 -12.21
CA THR A 172 -2.07 16.04 -13.50
C THR A 172 -1.26 14.84 -14.03
N ILE A 173 -1.82 14.11 -15.01
CA ILE A 173 -1.12 13.00 -15.67
C ILE A 173 0.14 13.48 -16.39
N ASP A 174 0.12 14.69 -16.96
CA ASP A 174 1.25 15.27 -17.69
C ASP A 174 2.40 15.75 -16.78
N ALA A 175 2.11 15.98 -15.49
CA ALA A 175 3.08 16.43 -14.50
C ALA A 175 2.94 15.66 -13.18
N PRO A 176 3.12 14.33 -13.18
CA PRO A 176 2.94 13.49 -12.01
C PRO A 176 4.06 13.70 -10.98
N LEU A 177 3.84 13.22 -9.75
CA LEU A 177 4.88 13.17 -8.72
C LEU A 177 5.97 12.15 -9.07
N PHE A 178 5.53 10.97 -9.58
CA PHE A 178 6.38 9.94 -10.16
C PHE A 178 5.69 9.37 -11.41
N GLY A 179 6.47 9.06 -12.44
CA GLY A 179 5.95 8.61 -13.74
C GLY A 179 5.18 7.29 -13.67
N SER A 180 5.58 6.38 -12.80
CA SER A 180 4.93 5.08 -12.61
C SER A 180 5.45 4.35 -11.38
N GLY A 181 4.83 3.20 -11.04
CA GLY A 181 5.42 2.20 -10.17
C GLY A 181 5.48 2.56 -8.69
N SER A 182 4.35 2.93 -8.05
CA SER A 182 4.34 3.19 -6.60
C SER A 182 4.60 1.94 -5.76
N LEU A 183 4.13 0.78 -6.19
CA LEU A 183 4.42 -0.54 -5.63
C LEU A 183 5.18 -1.39 -6.67
N ALA A 184 5.93 -2.36 -6.18
CA ALA A 184 6.51 -3.40 -7.02
C ALA A 184 6.46 -4.75 -6.31
N SER A 185 6.20 -5.80 -7.08
CA SER A 185 6.34 -7.18 -6.64
C SER A 185 7.78 -7.65 -6.84
N LEU A 186 8.26 -8.43 -5.91
CA LEU A 186 9.61 -9.00 -5.92
C LEU A 186 9.51 -10.52 -5.88
N PHE A 187 10.25 -11.19 -6.75
CA PHE A 187 10.33 -12.63 -6.80
C PHE A 187 11.81 -13.08 -6.70
N GLY A 188 12.05 -14.16 -6.00
CA GLY A 188 13.41 -14.70 -5.85
C GLY A 188 13.46 -15.86 -4.89
N ASN A 189 14.67 -16.30 -4.58
CA ASN A 189 14.90 -17.46 -3.73
C ASN A 189 14.39 -17.29 -2.29
N LEU A 190 14.30 -16.05 -1.77
CA LEU A 190 13.68 -15.76 -0.47
C LEU A 190 12.16 -15.57 -0.54
N ALA A 191 11.64 -15.27 -1.71
CA ALA A 191 10.24 -14.98 -1.94
C ALA A 191 9.75 -15.65 -3.24
N PRO A 192 9.73 -17.00 -3.30
CA PRO A 192 9.33 -17.70 -4.53
C PRO A 192 7.88 -17.43 -4.94
N ASN A 193 7.00 -17.18 -3.97
CA ASN A 193 5.61 -16.80 -4.21
C ASN A 193 5.37 -15.28 -4.17
N GLY A 194 6.46 -14.50 -4.08
CA GLY A 194 6.44 -13.05 -4.14
C GLY A 194 6.57 -12.33 -2.81
N ALA A 195 6.87 -11.07 -2.90
CA ALA A 195 6.92 -10.06 -1.85
C ALA A 195 6.55 -8.71 -2.44
N VAL A 196 6.31 -7.70 -1.63
CA VAL A 196 5.90 -6.37 -2.09
C VAL A 196 6.78 -5.29 -1.47
N ILE A 197 7.19 -4.31 -2.27
CA ILE A 197 7.87 -3.10 -1.82
C ILE A 197 7.10 -1.85 -2.27
N LYS A 198 7.06 -0.83 -1.39
CA LYS A 198 6.58 0.50 -1.75
C LYS A 198 7.74 1.33 -2.30
N ARG A 199 7.91 1.33 -3.63
CA ARG A 199 9.00 2.07 -4.30
C ARG A 199 8.95 3.56 -4.03
N SER A 200 7.75 4.15 -4.01
CA SER A 200 7.54 5.58 -3.80
C SER A 200 8.00 6.09 -2.42
N ALA A 201 8.25 5.19 -1.46
CA ALA A 201 8.76 5.51 -0.13
C ALA A 201 10.21 5.03 0.10
N ALA A 202 10.76 4.25 -0.82
CA ALA A 202 12.11 3.69 -0.71
C ALA A 202 13.17 4.68 -1.18
N SER A 203 14.36 4.58 -0.59
CA SER A 203 15.52 5.36 -1.04
C SER A 203 16.03 4.81 -2.37
N PRO A 204 16.15 5.63 -3.45
CA PRO A 204 16.50 5.13 -4.77
C PRO A 204 17.80 4.33 -4.83
N HIS A 205 18.82 4.74 -4.07
CA HIS A 205 20.13 4.07 -4.02
C HIS A 205 20.09 2.70 -3.33
N LEU A 206 19.02 2.38 -2.58
CA LEU A 206 18.82 1.09 -1.92
C LEU A 206 17.91 0.14 -2.72
N LEU A 207 17.34 0.56 -3.86
CA LEU A 207 16.54 -0.32 -4.72
C LEU A 207 17.36 -1.42 -5.38
N THR A 208 18.67 -1.25 -5.47
CA THR A 208 19.65 -2.29 -5.79
C THR A 208 20.68 -2.32 -4.70
N HIS A 209 20.57 -3.28 -3.79
CA HIS A 209 21.43 -3.39 -2.62
C HIS A 209 21.71 -4.85 -2.28
N ARG A 210 22.92 -5.12 -1.82
CA ARG A 210 23.36 -6.42 -1.32
C ARG A 210 24.23 -6.22 -0.10
N GLY A 211 23.90 -6.88 1.01
CA GLY A 211 24.63 -6.74 2.26
C GLY A 211 24.52 -7.95 3.17
N PRO A 212 25.32 -8.00 4.25
CA PRO A 212 25.18 -9.03 5.28
C PRO A 212 23.81 -8.94 5.95
N ALA A 213 23.23 -10.09 6.33
CA ALA A 213 21.95 -10.13 7.02
C ALA A 213 22.13 -10.04 8.55
N ILE A 214 21.32 -9.22 9.20
CA ILE A 214 21.04 -9.31 10.63
C ILE A 214 19.64 -9.86 10.78
N VAL A 215 19.52 -11.05 11.36
CA VAL A 215 18.26 -11.78 11.47
C VAL A 215 17.70 -11.64 12.88
N PHE A 216 16.43 -11.26 12.93
CA PHE A 216 15.58 -11.27 14.11
C PHE A 216 14.55 -12.37 13.94
N LYS A 217 14.55 -13.37 14.84
CA LYS A 217 13.70 -14.57 14.73
C LYS A 217 12.25 -14.32 15.10
N SER A 218 11.95 -13.21 15.76
CA SER A 218 10.61 -12.79 16.16
C SER A 218 10.58 -11.29 16.44
N ILE A 219 9.38 -10.76 16.59
CA ILE A 219 9.15 -9.37 17.02
C ILE A 219 9.76 -9.11 18.39
N GLN A 220 9.71 -10.10 19.29
CA GLN A 220 10.32 -9.98 20.62
C GLN A 220 11.85 -9.89 20.51
N ASP A 221 12.49 -10.78 19.76
CA ASP A 221 13.93 -10.76 19.48
C ASP A 221 14.36 -9.42 18.86
N LEU A 222 13.54 -8.86 17.97
CA LEU A 222 13.80 -7.53 17.39
C LEU A 222 13.78 -6.45 18.49
N HIS A 223 12.76 -6.43 19.34
CA HIS A 223 12.64 -5.40 20.39
C HIS A 223 13.78 -5.47 21.42
N GLU A 224 14.24 -6.68 21.75
CA GLU A 224 15.32 -6.90 22.71
C GLU A 224 16.68 -6.47 22.16
N ARG A 225 16.92 -6.70 20.86
CA ARG A 225 18.27 -6.59 20.26
C ARG A 225 18.49 -5.39 19.34
N VAL A 226 17.46 -4.79 18.80
CA VAL A 226 17.63 -3.77 17.74
C VAL A 226 18.45 -2.56 18.21
N ASP A 227 18.33 -2.21 19.48
CA ASP A 227 19.04 -1.07 20.09
C ASP A 227 20.23 -1.49 20.97
N ASP A 228 20.59 -2.76 20.98
CA ASP A 228 21.78 -3.26 21.66
C ASP A 228 23.04 -2.57 21.08
N PRO A 229 23.84 -1.87 21.93
CA PRO A 229 25.07 -1.23 21.47
C PRO A 229 26.07 -2.20 20.85
N ASP A 230 26.09 -3.47 21.33
CA ASP A 230 27.02 -4.50 20.89
C ASP A 230 26.52 -5.26 19.61
N LEU A 231 25.29 -5.02 19.17
CA LEU A 231 24.81 -5.59 17.90
C LEU A 231 25.72 -5.15 16.74
N PRO A 232 26.37 -6.07 16.00
CA PRO A 232 27.34 -5.71 14.96
C PRO A 232 26.65 -5.29 13.66
N ILE A 233 25.77 -4.28 13.74
CA ILE A 233 25.02 -3.76 12.60
C ILE A 233 25.59 -2.45 12.08
N THR A 234 25.72 -2.34 10.77
CA THR A 234 26.10 -1.13 10.04
C THR A 234 25.04 -0.79 9.00
N LYS A 235 25.15 0.36 8.36
CA LYS A 235 24.21 0.79 7.28
C LYS A 235 24.21 -0.14 6.06
N GLU A 236 25.23 -0.95 5.88
CA GLU A 236 25.35 -1.90 4.76
C GLU A 236 24.59 -3.22 5.01
N HIS A 237 24.17 -3.46 6.24
CA HIS A 237 23.42 -4.68 6.57
C HIS A 237 21.98 -4.62 6.08
N VAL A 238 21.44 -5.80 5.78
CA VAL A 238 20.00 -6.02 5.56
C VAL A 238 19.38 -6.55 6.84
N MET A 239 18.39 -5.86 7.37
CA MET A 239 17.63 -6.33 8.53
C MET A 239 16.57 -7.32 8.07
N VAL A 240 16.50 -8.49 8.68
CA VAL A 240 15.54 -9.55 8.37
C VAL A 240 14.72 -9.88 9.61
N LEU A 241 13.39 -9.73 9.52
CA LEU A 241 12.47 -10.16 10.57
C LEU A 241 11.68 -11.38 10.09
N GLN A 242 11.77 -12.48 10.83
CA GLN A 242 11.10 -13.74 10.57
C GLN A 242 9.88 -13.93 11.48
N ASN A 243 8.99 -14.85 11.11
CA ASN A 243 7.85 -15.31 11.93
C ASN A 243 6.90 -14.19 12.37
N ALA A 244 6.68 -13.21 11.51
CA ALA A 244 5.75 -12.11 11.74
C ALA A 244 4.62 -12.03 10.68
N GLY A 245 4.53 -13.07 9.84
CA GLY A 245 3.47 -13.25 8.85
C GLY A 245 2.15 -13.77 9.44
N PRO A 246 1.19 -14.19 8.60
CA PRO A 246 -0.16 -14.59 9.03
C PRO A 246 -0.22 -15.72 10.08
N ILE A 247 0.69 -16.66 10.02
CA ILE A 247 0.77 -17.80 10.96
C ILE A 247 1.76 -17.49 12.08
N GLY A 248 2.93 -16.96 11.77
CA GLY A 248 3.97 -16.64 12.75
C GLY A 248 3.58 -15.51 13.69
N GLY A 249 2.82 -14.54 13.20
CA GLY A 249 2.23 -13.45 13.98
C GLY A 249 0.70 -13.52 13.92
N PRO A 250 0.02 -14.29 14.80
CA PRO A 250 -1.42 -14.49 14.75
C PRO A 250 -2.21 -13.19 14.69
N GLY A 251 -3.16 -13.09 13.74
CA GLY A 251 -3.88 -11.86 13.44
C GLY A 251 -3.10 -10.87 12.58
N MET A 252 -1.87 -11.19 12.19
CA MET A 252 -0.99 -10.37 11.36
C MET A 252 -0.98 -8.90 11.80
N PRO A 253 -0.62 -8.63 13.07
CA PRO A 253 -0.62 -7.26 13.60
C PRO A 253 0.37 -6.38 12.81
N GLU A 254 0.12 -5.08 12.75
CA GLU A 254 1.03 -4.10 12.10
C GLU A 254 2.26 -3.82 12.96
N VAL A 255 2.94 -4.86 13.39
CA VAL A 255 4.15 -4.82 14.22
C VAL A 255 5.43 -4.81 13.42
N GLY A 256 5.32 -4.92 12.10
CA GLY A 256 6.44 -4.94 11.17
C GLY A 256 7.17 -3.60 11.01
N TYR A 257 7.02 -2.67 11.95
CA TYR A 257 7.94 -1.56 12.05
C TYR A 257 9.30 -2.10 12.49
N LEU A 258 10.16 -2.35 11.50
CA LEU A 258 11.57 -2.63 11.75
C LEU A 258 12.27 -1.28 11.92
N PRO A 259 12.47 -0.79 13.14
CA PRO A 259 13.12 0.50 13.36
C PRO A 259 14.58 0.42 12.94
N ILE A 260 15.10 1.51 12.39
CA ILE A 260 16.55 1.65 12.23
C ILE A 260 17.16 1.75 13.64
N PRO A 261 18.23 0.97 13.95
CA PRO A 261 18.87 1.02 15.26
C PRO A 261 19.24 2.44 15.66
N LYS A 262 18.99 2.82 16.91
CA LYS A 262 19.24 4.19 17.40
C LYS A 262 20.68 4.66 17.19
N LYS A 263 21.67 3.74 17.30
CA LYS A 263 23.08 4.09 17.04
C LYS A 263 23.30 4.52 15.58
N LEU A 264 22.61 3.90 14.62
CA LEU A 264 22.72 4.27 13.22
C LEU A 264 21.93 5.56 12.91
N LEU A 265 20.76 5.75 13.53
CA LEU A 265 20.01 7.01 13.45
C LEU A 265 20.84 8.20 13.94
N ARG A 266 21.56 8.04 15.08
CA ARG A 266 22.47 9.07 15.62
C ARG A 266 23.66 9.32 14.70
N ALA A 267 24.10 8.31 13.92
CA ALA A 267 25.12 8.45 12.90
C ALA A 267 24.59 9.02 11.57
N GLY A 268 23.32 9.43 11.50
CA GLY A 268 22.71 10.07 10.32
C GLY A 268 22.15 9.11 9.28
N VAL A 269 22.09 7.80 9.56
CA VAL A 269 21.46 6.80 8.68
C VAL A 269 19.94 7.00 8.71
N LYS A 270 19.34 7.33 7.57
CA LYS A 270 17.90 7.61 7.46
C LYS A 270 17.11 6.43 6.89
N ASP A 271 17.76 5.51 6.20
CA ASP A 271 17.13 4.33 5.59
C ASP A 271 18.13 3.15 5.50
N MET A 272 17.60 1.94 5.48
CA MET A 272 18.29 0.67 5.32
C MET A 272 17.35 -0.32 4.63
N VAL A 273 17.89 -1.33 3.97
CA VAL A 273 17.08 -2.44 3.47
C VAL A 273 16.57 -3.29 4.62
N ARG A 274 15.26 -3.49 4.66
CA ARG A 274 14.56 -4.30 5.65
C ARG A 274 13.65 -5.28 4.93
N ILE A 275 13.62 -6.52 5.39
CA ILE A 275 12.93 -7.63 4.73
C ILE A 275 12.12 -8.40 5.79
N SER A 276 10.85 -8.70 5.53
CA SER A 276 10.02 -9.48 6.44
C SER A 276 8.83 -10.15 5.73
N ASP A 277 8.32 -11.21 6.34
CA ASP A 277 7.00 -11.78 6.04
C ASP A 277 5.85 -11.01 6.71
N ALA A 278 6.17 -10.05 7.59
CA ALA A 278 5.23 -9.17 8.26
C ALA A 278 4.49 -8.21 7.32
N ARG A 279 3.43 -7.61 7.83
CA ARG A 279 2.88 -6.36 7.31
C ARG A 279 3.33 -5.16 8.15
N MET A 280 3.30 -3.98 7.54
CA MET A 280 3.70 -2.74 8.20
C MET A 280 2.71 -1.62 7.85
N SER A 281 2.58 -0.64 8.76
CA SER A 281 1.75 0.53 8.50
C SER A 281 2.18 1.25 7.22
N GLY A 282 1.21 1.68 6.40
CA GLY A 282 1.44 2.43 5.16
C GLY A 282 2.11 3.79 5.36
N THR A 283 2.31 4.24 6.60
CA THR A 283 3.07 5.46 6.95
C THR A 283 4.55 5.21 7.14
N ALA A 284 4.98 3.94 7.13
CA ALA A 284 6.39 3.62 7.27
C ALA A 284 7.16 4.08 6.04
N PHE A 285 8.16 4.90 6.29
CA PHE A 285 9.12 5.36 5.29
C PHE A 285 10.27 4.37 5.15
N GLY A 286 10.81 4.28 3.95
CA GLY A 286 12.07 3.61 3.66
C GLY A 286 11.95 2.35 2.81
N THR A 287 13.10 1.71 2.62
CA THR A 287 13.28 0.54 1.76
C THR A 287 12.93 -0.73 2.52
N VAL A 288 11.65 -1.13 2.46
CA VAL A 288 11.12 -2.28 3.20
C VAL A 288 10.40 -3.23 2.26
N VAL A 289 10.85 -4.48 2.21
CA VAL A 289 10.22 -5.59 1.51
C VAL A 289 9.34 -6.34 2.50
N LEU A 290 8.07 -6.46 2.19
CA LEU A 290 7.04 -7.01 3.07
C LEU A 290 6.28 -8.16 2.41
N HIS A 291 5.51 -8.87 3.22
CA HIS A 291 4.63 -9.95 2.75
C HIS A 291 5.37 -11.05 2.00
N ILE A 292 6.61 -11.35 2.41
CA ILE A 292 7.40 -12.43 1.80
C ILE A 292 6.61 -13.74 1.91
N SER A 293 6.46 -14.40 0.77
CA SER A 293 5.69 -15.63 0.67
C SER A 293 6.50 -16.74 -0.04
N PRO A 294 6.47 -17.96 0.50
CA PRO A 294 5.84 -18.40 1.75
C PRO A 294 6.49 -17.75 2.99
N GLU A 295 5.69 -17.49 4.04
CA GLU A 295 6.21 -16.95 5.29
C GLU A 295 7.13 -17.96 6.03
N ALA A 296 7.98 -17.45 6.93
CA ALA A 296 8.95 -18.26 7.69
C ALA A 296 8.27 -19.36 8.51
N ALA A 297 7.15 -19.05 9.17
CA ALA A 297 6.45 -19.96 10.08
C ALA A 297 5.86 -21.21 9.41
N VAL A 298 5.68 -21.21 8.07
CA VAL A 298 5.23 -22.38 7.31
C VAL A 298 6.37 -23.06 6.54
N GLY A 299 7.62 -22.79 6.91
CA GLY A 299 8.80 -23.36 6.25
C GLY A 299 9.18 -22.63 4.96
N GLY A 300 8.79 -21.36 4.81
CA GLY A 300 9.26 -20.53 3.71
C GLY A 300 10.77 -20.23 3.80
N PRO A 301 11.44 -19.96 2.67
CA PRO A 301 12.90 -19.79 2.61
C PRO A 301 13.45 -18.66 3.49
N LEU A 302 12.60 -17.69 3.85
CA LEU A 302 12.97 -16.64 4.80
C LEU A 302 13.31 -17.23 6.19
N GLY A 303 12.70 -18.37 6.55
CA GLY A 303 12.88 -19.09 7.82
C GLY A 303 14.07 -20.00 7.87
N ASP A 304 14.77 -20.22 6.76
CA ASP A 304 15.87 -21.16 6.68
C ASP A 304 17.02 -20.82 7.66
N GLU A 305 17.48 -21.82 8.42
CA GLU A 305 18.55 -21.69 9.41
C GLU A 305 19.85 -21.06 8.89
N PRO A 306 20.27 -21.26 7.63
CA PRO A 306 21.48 -20.61 7.12
C PRO A 306 21.43 -19.09 7.11
N LEU A 307 20.25 -18.45 7.18
CA LEU A 307 20.15 -17.00 7.40
C LEU A 307 20.47 -16.60 8.84
N GLY A 308 20.37 -17.53 9.80
CA GLY A 308 20.52 -17.27 11.24
C GLY A 308 21.80 -17.77 11.89
N GLN A 309 22.62 -18.64 11.27
CA GLN A 309 23.84 -19.18 11.84
C GLN A 309 25.11 -18.82 11.06
N ARG A 310 25.99 -18.06 11.69
CA ARG A 310 27.46 -17.91 11.50
C ARG A 310 28.04 -17.67 10.11
N VAL A 311 27.36 -17.83 9.02
CA VAL A 311 27.85 -17.45 7.70
C VAL A 311 27.07 -16.21 7.29
N VAL A 312 27.77 -15.12 7.12
CA VAL A 312 27.28 -13.86 6.58
C VAL A 312 26.75 -14.13 5.16
N LYS A 313 25.51 -14.62 5.07
CA LYS A 313 24.84 -14.70 3.77
C LYS A 313 24.48 -13.29 3.35
N GLN A 314 24.87 -12.97 2.14
CA GLN A 314 24.47 -11.71 1.54
C GLN A 314 23.02 -11.84 1.05
N VAL A 315 22.19 -10.95 1.54
CA VAL A 315 20.79 -10.78 1.12
C VAL A 315 20.69 -9.44 0.42
N GLY A 316 19.79 -9.34 -0.53
CA GLY A 316 19.60 -8.06 -1.22
C GLY A 316 18.32 -7.99 -2.00
N ILE A 317 18.08 -6.81 -2.53
CA ILE A 317 17.01 -6.51 -3.47
C ILE A 317 17.64 -6.00 -4.77
N HIS A 318 16.99 -6.30 -5.86
CA HIS A 318 17.33 -5.72 -7.16
C HIS A 318 16.04 -5.31 -7.86
N LEU A 319 15.80 -4.01 -7.95
CA LEU A 319 14.74 -3.41 -8.74
C LEU A 319 15.39 -2.51 -9.78
N PRO A 320 15.23 -2.82 -11.07
CA PRO A 320 15.74 -1.97 -12.12
C PRO A 320 15.08 -0.58 -12.04
N PRO A 321 15.81 0.49 -12.41
CA PRO A 321 15.19 1.80 -12.58
C PRO A 321 14.09 1.68 -13.63
N ARG A 322 12.91 2.25 -13.34
CA ARG A 322 11.84 2.44 -14.32
C ARG A 322 11.90 3.87 -14.81
N HIS A 323 11.86 4.03 -16.11
CA HIS A 323 11.92 5.32 -16.82
C HIS A 323 10.60 6.07 -16.72
#